data_f33ca5082c5d8e694830ddcff2d25d24
#
_entry.id   f33ca5082c5d8e694830ddcff2d25d24
#
_cell.length_a   1.000
_cell.length_b   1.000
_cell.length_c   1.000
_cell.angle_alpha   90.00
_cell.angle_beta   90.00
_cell.angle_gamma   90.00
#
_symmetry.space_group_name_H-M   'P 1'
#
loop_
_entity.id
_entity.type
_entity.pdbx_description
1 polymer ?
#
loop_
_entity_poly.entity_id
_entity_poly.type
_entity_poly.pdbx_seq_one_letter_code
_entity_poly.pdbx_strand_id
1 'polypeptide(L)'
;MRIKHHRRTKILALVILVILIAATVFDVNHLNSSAGNLNLSTTSATQTSTKQAPVAVAPSPCVSNTLAELIVVGINEQHLWACAFSATAYSTPVVTGYSGLAADITPVGNYQVFAKETDLNLTGSDGISTWNDHVSYWMPFLFNKYGAYGFHDATWRTPAQFGNISPSSPNASHGCVEMPLAGAQWLFNWSSVGTQIKIEQSV
;
A
#
# COMPACT_ATOMS: atom_id res chain seq x y z
N MET A 1 -6.33 -56.23 8.05
CA MET A 1 -7.34 -55.19 7.76
C MET A 1 -6.80 -54.33 6.61
N ARG A 2 -7.26 -54.59 5.36
CA ARG A 2 -6.77 -53.88 4.14
C ARG A 2 -7.78 -52.82 3.78
N ILE A 3 -7.41 -51.54 3.86
CA ILE A 3 -8.25 -50.38 3.52
C ILE A 3 -7.95 -49.96 2.07
N LYS A 4 -9.04 -49.90 1.29
CA LYS A 4 -9.05 -49.60 -0.16
C LYS A 4 -8.66 -48.17 -0.48
N HIS A 5 -7.56 -47.97 -1.16
CA HIS A 5 -7.12 -46.69 -1.74
C HIS A 5 -7.28 -46.68 -3.28
N HIS A 6 -8.49 -46.87 -3.81
CA HIS A 6 -8.61 -46.94 -5.29
C HIS A 6 -9.75 -46.12 -5.92
N ARG A 7 -10.29 -45.10 -5.22
CA ARG A 7 -11.39 -44.30 -5.81
C ARG A 7 -11.14 -42.80 -5.96
N ARG A 8 -9.98 -42.25 -5.57
CA ARG A 8 -9.71 -40.79 -5.67
C ARG A 8 -8.91 -40.33 -6.88
N THR A 9 -8.29 -41.26 -7.64
CA THR A 9 -7.43 -40.92 -8.80
C THR A 9 -8.18 -40.79 -10.13
N LYS A 10 -9.46 -41.19 -10.20
CA LYS A 10 -10.23 -41.14 -11.47
C LYS A 10 -11.07 -39.86 -11.64
N ILE A 11 -11.29 -39.07 -10.60
CA ILE A 11 -12.09 -37.86 -10.65
C ILE A 11 -11.22 -36.63 -11.02
N LEU A 12 -9.92 -36.65 -10.73
CA LEU A 12 -9.02 -35.54 -11.05
C LEU A 12 -8.65 -35.45 -12.54
N ALA A 13 -8.74 -36.55 -13.28
CA ALA A 13 -8.41 -36.58 -14.72
C ALA A 13 -9.53 -36.05 -15.63
N LEU A 14 -10.78 -36.00 -15.14
CA LEU A 14 -11.93 -35.56 -15.96
C LEU A 14 -12.19 -34.06 -15.88
N VAL A 15 -11.66 -33.35 -14.88
CA VAL A 15 -11.85 -31.90 -14.71
C VAL A 15 -10.84 -31.10 -15.53
N ILE A 16 -9.68 -31.67 -15.89
CA ILE A 16 -8.65 -30.99 -16.66
C ILE A 16 -8.95 -30.97 -18.18
N LEU A 17 -9.81 -31.87 -18.66
CA LEU A 17 -10.14 -31.97 -20.10
C LEU A 17 -11.23 -30.99 -20.56
N VAL A 18 -12.00 -30.39 -19.67
CA VAL A 18 -13.11 -29.47 -20.00
C VAL A 18 -12.67 -28.02 -20.11
N ILE A 19 -11.48 -27.63 -19.65
CA ILE A 19 -11.01 -26.24 -19.65
C ILE A 19 -10.25 -25.85 -20.93
N LEU A 20 -9.97 -26.78 -21.84
CA LEU A 20 -9.14 -26.55 -23.04
C LEU A 20 -9.91 -26.29 -24.35
N ILE A 21 -11.23 -26.15 -24.37
CA ILE A 21 -12.05 -26.00 -25.61
C ILE A 21 -12.80 -24.64 -25.70
N ALA A 22 -12.55 -23.68 -24.84
CA ALA A 22 -13.26 -22.38 -24.87
C ALA A 22 -12.36 -21.19 -25.20
N ALA A 23 -11.39 -21.33 -26.09
CA ALA A 23 -10.52 -20.22 -26.50
C ALA A 23 -10.24 -20.24 -28.01
N THR A 24 -11.29 -20.16 -28.84
CA THR A 24 -11.17 -19.69 -30.24
C THR A 24 -12.55 -19.25 -30.70
N VAL A 25 -12.74 -18.03 -30.93
CA VAL A 25 -13.54 -17.25 -31.92
C VAL A 25 -13.87 -15.91 -31.28
N PHE A 26 -13.05 -14.89 -31.50
CA PHE A 26 -13.54 -13.51 -31.59
C PHE A 26 -13.11 -12.94 -32.94
N ASP A 27 -14.12 -12.70 -33.70
CA ASP A 27 -14.10 -12.30 -35.10
C ASP A 27 -13.62 -10.85 -35.28
N VAL A 28 -12.71 -10.67 -36.24
CA VAL A 28 -12.19 -9.38 -36.68
C VAL A 28 -13.08 -8.89 -37.82
N ASN A 29 -14.06 -8.05 -37.53
CA ASN A 29 -14.71 -7.25 -38.58
C ASN A 29 -15.46 -6.06 -37.97
N HIS A 30 -14.87 -4.87 -38.01
CA HIS A 30 -15.54 -3.61 -38.33
C HIS A 30 -14.49 -2.51 -38.55
N LEU A 31 -13.89 -2.55 -39.72
CA LEU A 31 -13.35 -1.36 -40.38
C LEU A 31 -14.26 -1.09 -41.56
N ASN A 32 -15.10 -0.07 -41.51
CA ASN A 32 -15.34 0.75 -42.69
C ASN A 32 -16.09 2.05 -42.37
N SER A 33 -15.46 3.14 -42.80
CA SER A 33 -16.01 4.35 -43.43
C SER A 33 -17.02 5.22 -42.70
N SER A 34 -16.58 6.44 -42.37
CA SER A 34 -17.25 7.65 -42.92
C SER A 34 -16.28 8.82 -42.89
N ALA A 35 -15.81 9.20 -44.06
CA ALA A 35 -15.13 10.46 -44.31
C ALA A 35 -16.17 11.58 -44.28
N GLY A 36 -16.19 12.32 -43.16
CA GLY A 36 -16.95 13.58 -43.04
C GLY A 36 -15.95 14.75 -43.14
N ASN A 37 -16.01 15.43 -44.26
CA ASN A 37 -15.27 16.63 -44.57
C ASN A 37 -15.81 17.80 -43.69
N LEU A 38 -15.12 18.19 -42.65
CA LEU A 38 -15.40 19.41 -41.90
C LEU A 38 -14.22 20.40 -42.06
N ASN A 39 -14.51 21.41 -42.82
CA ASN A 39 -13.69 22.62 -42.98
C ASN A 39 -13.50 23.27 -41.58
N LEU A 40 -12.29 23.18 -41.01
CA LEU A 40 -11.97 23.81 -39.75
C LEU A 40 -11.07 25.02 -40.01
N SER A 41 -11.63 26.20 -39.79
CA SER A 41 -10.89 27.47 -39.74
C SER A 41 -9.78 27.38 -38.72
N THR A 42 -8.55 27.52 -39.18
CA THR A 42 -7.35 27.61 -38.37
C THR A 42 -7.27 28.94 -37.63
N THR A 43 -7.68 28.98 -36.36
CA THR A 43 -7.29 30.03 -35.44
C THR A 43 -6.02 29.56 -34.76
N SER A 44 -4.88 30.11 -35.16
CA SER A 44 -3.56 29.83 -34.57
C SER A 44 -3.51 30.41 -33.16
N ALA A 45 -3.81 29.62 -32.15
CA ALA A 45 -3.49 29.97 -30.77
C ALA A 45 -2.03 29.59 -30.51
N THR A 46 -1.18 30.61 -30.36
CA THR A 46 0.21 30.48 -29.93
C THR A 46 0.22 29.93 -28.51
N GLN A 47 0.39 28.59 -28.37
CA GLN A 47 0.64 27.97 -27.06
C GLN A 47 2.07 28.30 -26.67
N THR A 48 2.23 29.27 -25.77
CA THR A 48 3.49 29.47 -25.04
C THR A 48 3.74 28.28 -24.14
N SER A 49 4.51 27.30 -24.65
CA SER A 49 5.00 26.19 -23.86
C SER A 49 5.95 26.70 -22.78
N THR A 50 5.44 27.03 -21.59
CA THR A 50 6.27 27.21 -20.42
C THR A 50 6.94 25.88 -20.11
N LYS A 51 8.22 25.74 -20.50
CA LYS A 51 9.10 24.65 -20.09
C LYS A 51 9.20 24.67 -18.58
N GLN A 52 8.34 23.92 -17.91
CA GLN A 52 8.40 23.70 -16.47
C GLN A 52 9.76 23.08 -16.15
N ALA A 53 10.56 23.76 -15.34
CA ALA A 53 11.84 23.22 -14.89
C ALA A 53 11.59 21.85 -14.24
N PRO A 54 12.49 20.86 -14.42
CA PRO A 54 12.35 19.57 -13.75
C PRO A 54 12.25 19.83 -12.24
N VAL A 55 11.12 19.49 -11.63
CA VAL A 55 11.03 19.42 -10.18
C VAL A 55 12.05 18.37 -9.76
N ALA A 56 13.07 18.79 -9.01
CA ALA A 56 14.04 17.85 -8.46
C ALA A 56 13.26 16.91 -7.54
N VAL A 57 13.03 15.69 -8.02
CA VAL A 57 12.46 14.61 -7.22
C VAL A 57 13.52 14.32 -6.15
N ALA A 58 13.16 14.48 -4.88
CA ALA A 58 14.04 14.09 -3.78
C ALA A 58 14.49 12.64 -4.00
N PRO A 59 15.78 12.33 -3.79
CA PRO A 59 16.27 10.97 -3.98
C PRO A 59 15.49 10.01 -3.10
N SER A 60 15.09 8.88 -3.65
CA SER A 60 14.39 7.84 -2.88
C SER A 60 15.25 7.39 -1.70
N PRO A 61 14.69 7.21 -0.48
CA PRO A 61 15.44 6.71 0.67
C PRO A 61 16.03 5.32 0.46
N CYS A 62 15.62 4.63 -0.61
CA CYS A 62 16.12 3.30 -0.95
C CYS A 62 17.53 3.30 -1.57
N VAL A 63 18.02 4.41 -2.11
CA VAL A 63 19.26 4.46 -2.94
C VAL A 63 20.48 3.85 -2.23
N SER A 64 20.61 4.03 -0.92
CA SER A 64 21.71 3.48 -0.11
C SER A 64 21.38 2.17 0.58
N ASN A 65 20.19 1.61 0.38
CA ASN A 65 19.77 0.39 1.04
C ASN A 65 20.46 -0.84 0.42
N THR A 66 20.99 -1.71 1.30
CA THR A 66 21.64 -2.99 0.90
C THR A 66 20.82 -4.21 1.30
N LEU A 67 19.73 -4.04 2.04
CA LEU A 67 18.85 -5.12 2.47
C LEU A 67 17.91 -5.53 1.33
N ALA A 68 17.60 -6.82 1.26
CA ALA A 68 16.64 -7.34 0.29
C ALA A 68 15.24 -6.74 0.51
N GLU A 69 14.88 -6.49 1.77
CA GLU A 69 13.62 -5.85 2.16
C GLU A 69 13.88 -4.84 3.27
N LEU A 70 13.48 -3.59 3.05
CA LEU A 70 13.48 -2.53 4.04
C LEU A 70 12.22 -1.67 3.85
N ILE A 71 11.49 -1.43 4.92
CA ILE A 71 10.39 -0.47 4.93
C ILE A 71 10.93 0.83 5.53
N VAL A 72 10.77 1.94 4.81
CA VAL A 72 11.12 3.29 5.28
C VAL A 72 9.86 4.13 5.41
N VAL A 73 9.69 4.81 6.53
CA VAL A 73 8.59 5.75 6.76
C VAL A 73 9.16 7.11 7.10
N GLY A 74 8.81 8.12 6.31
CA GLY A 74 9.07 9.53 6.58
C GLY A 74 7.85 10.18 7.22
N ILE A 75 7.99 10.60 8.49
CA ILE A 75 6.87 11.20 9.24
C ILE A 75 6.51 12.57 8.66
N ASN A 76 7.47 13.40 8.30
CA ASN A 76 7.19 14.72 7.69
C ASN A 76 6.64 14.57 6.28
N GLU A 77 7.12 13.59 5.53
CA GLU A 77 6.69 13.30 4.17
C GLU A 77 5.31 12.62 4.14
N GLN A 78 4.83 12.09 5.27
CA GLN A 78 3.62 11.28 5.35
C GLN A 78 3.60 10.21 4.25
N HIS A 79 4.72 9.53 4.13
CA HIS A 79 4.96 8.60 3.04
C HIS A 79 5.74 7.36 3.50
N LEU A 80 5.46 6.24 2.84
CA LEU A 80 6.14 4.96 3.03
C LEU A 80 6.79 4.51 1.73
N TRP A 81 8.02 4.00 1.84
CA TRP A 81 8.76 3.33 0.77
C TRP A 81 9.09 1.91 1.18
N ALA A 82 8.82 0.95 0.30
CA ALA A 82 9.30 -0.41 0.39
C ALA A 82 10.51 -0.55 -0.54
N CYS A 83 11.67 -0.80 0.03
CA CYS A 83 12.95 -0.88 -0.68
C CYS A 83 13.36 -2.34 -0.90
N ALA A 84 13.59 -2.72 -2.15
CA ALA A 84 14.24 -3.97 -2.52
C ALA A 84 15.68 -3.65 -2.95
N PHE A 85 16.65 -3.90 -2.08
CA PHE A 85 18.00 -3.35 -2.26
C PHE A 85 17.92 -1.83 -2.49
N SER A 86 18.69 -1.29 -3.43
CA SER A 86 18.70 0.14 -3.75
C SER A 86 17.50 0.64 -4.59
N ALA A 87 16.55 -0.25 -4.91
CA ALA A 87 15.37 0.10 -5.71
C ALA A 87 14.13 0.29 -4.83
N THR A 88 13.29 1.26 -5.19
CA THR A 88 11.93 1.38 -4.63
C THR A 88 11.03 0.36 -5.32
N ALA A 89 10.63 -0.69 -4.59
CA ALA A 89 9.68 -1.69 -5.07
C ALA A 89 8.25 -1.17 -5.05
N TYR A 90 7.92 -0.33 -4.04
CA TYR A 90 6.61 0.29 -3.89
C TYR A 90 6.72 1.55 -3.03
N SER A 91 5.82 2.49 -3.22
CA SER A 91 5.64 3.60 -2.30
C SER A 91 4.18 4.04 -2.24
N THR A 92 3.78 4.60 -1.10
CA THR A 92 2.40 5.02 -0.88
C THR A 92 2.33 6.14 0.15
N PRO A 93 1.43 7.10 -0.02
CA PRO A 93 1.13 8.05 1.04
C PRO A 93 0.50 7.33 2.23
N VAL A 94 0.77 7.84 3.43
CA VAL A 94 0.29 7.27 4.70
C VAL A 94 -0.28 8.37 5.61
N VAL A 95 -0.81 7.96 6.76
CA VAL A 95 -1.08 8.85 7.89
C VAL A 95 -0.36 8.28 9.11
N THR A 96 0.55 9.06 9.68
CA THR A 96 1.27 8.72 10.91
C THR A 96 0.58 9.32 12.13
N GLY A 97 1.12 9.05 13.31
CA GLY A 97 0.53 9.41 14.59
C GLY A 97 0.50 10.89 14.92
N TYR A 98 -0.42 11.27 15.79
CA TYR A 98 -0.58 12.63 16.30
C TYR A 98 0.56 13.01 17.25
N SER A 99 1.30 14.06 16.93
CA SER A 99 2.45 14.52 17.73
C SER A 99 2.08 15.29 19.00
N GLY A 100 0.82 15.67 19.17
CA GLY A 100 0.33 16.42 20.33
C GLY A 100 0.04 15.56 21.56
N LEU A 101 0.03 14.23 21.44
CA LEU A 101 -0.20 13.29 22.52
C LEU A 101 0.84 12.17 22.52
N ALA A 102 1.53 11.97 23.65
CA ALA A 102 2.64 11.02 23.73
C ALA A 102 2.25 9.56 23.40
N ALA A 103 1.00 9.18 23.64
CA ALA A 103 0.47 7.86 23.29
C ALA A 103 0.31 7.67 21.77
N ASP A 104 0.08 8.76 21.06
CA ASP A 104 -0.27 8.76 19.65
C ASP A 104 0.91 9.04 18.71
N ILE A 105 2.10 9.32 19.25
CA ILE A 105 3.27 9.57 18.41
C ILE A 105 3.70 8.26 17.72
N THR A 106 3.86 8.27 16.39
CA THR A 106 4.60 7.21 15.69
C THR A 106 6.08 7.31 16.09
N PRO A 107 6.66 6.31 16.78
CA PRO A 107 8.00 6.43 17.30
C PRO A 107 9.06 6.31 16.20
N VAL A 108 9.98 7.27 16.13
CA VAL A 108 11.18 7.20 15.29
C VAL A 108 12.10 6.08 15.79
N GLY A 109 12.71 5.33 14.89
CA GLY A 109 13.62 4.24 15.23
C GLY A 109 13.74 3.15 14.17
N ASN A 110 14.46 2.10 14.55
CA ASN A 110 14.60 0.90 13.74
C ASN A 110 13.82 -0.24 14.41
N TYR A 111 13.01 -0.92 13.63
CA TYR A 111 12.09 -1.97 14.07
C TYR A 111 12.14 -3.14 13.10
N GLN A 112 11.29 -4.11 13.33
CA GLN A 112 11.00 -5.20 12.39
C GLN A 112 9.52 -5.59 12.47
N VAL A 113 8.99 -6.17 11.41
CA VAL A 113 7.66 -6.76 11.42
C VAL A 113 7.63 -7.95 12.37
N PHE A 114 6.82 -7.92 13.43
CA PHE A 114 6.73 -9.00 14.41
C PHE A 114 5.77 -10.11 14.02
N ALA A 115 4.66 -9.73 13.39
CA ALA A 115 3.60 -10.63 13.00
C ALA A 115 2.88 -10.09 11.75
N LYS A 116 2.05 -10.92 11.16
CA LYS A 116 1.17 -10.56 10.05
C LYS A 116 -0.17 -11.23 10.30
N GLU A 117 -1.20 -10.41 10.46
CA GLU A 117 -2.54 -10.85 10.80
C GLU A 117 -3.56 -10.20 9.87
N THR A 118 -4.69 -10.84 9.67
CA THR A 118 -5.75 -10.35 8.78
C THR A 118 -7.10 -10.41 9.48
N ASP A 119 -8.01 -9.53 9.05
CA ASP A 119 -9.42 -9.57 9.43
C ASP A 119 -9.64 -9.52 10.95
N LEU A 120 -9.18 -8.43 11.59
CA LEU A 120 -9.27 -8.25 13.04
C LEU A 120 -9.69 -6.83 13.42
N ASN A 121 -10.08 -6.66 14.68
CA ASN A 121 -10.37 -5.36 15.25
C ASN A 121 -9.18 -4.87 16.09
N LEU A 122 -8.67 -3.68 15.76
CA LEU A 122 -7.73 -2.95 16.59
C LEU A 122 -8.49 -2.15 17.63
N THR A 123 -8.28 -2.47 18.90
CA THR A 123 -8.93 -1.78 20.01
C THR A 123 -7.89 -1.09 20.87
N GLY A 124 -8.21 0.10 21.37
CA GLY A 124 -7.29 0.83 22.22
C GLY A 124 -7.90 2.07 22.86
N SER A 125 -7.06 2.77 23.62
CA SER A 125 -7.37 4.08 24.22
C SER A 125 -6.07 4.86 24.43
N ASP A 126 -6.13 6.15 24.12
CA ASP A 126 -5.05 7.12 24.39
C ASP A 126 -5.26 7.86 25.73
N GLY A 127 -6.34 7.51 26.47
CA GLY A 127 -6.77 8.16 27.70
C GLY A 127 -7.73 9.34 27.46
N ILE A 128 -7.96 9.73 26.21
CA ILE A 128 -8.90 10.80 25.77
C ILE A 128 -10.03 10.19 24.96
N SER A 129 -9.68 9.30 24.04
CA SER A 129 -10.58 8.58 23.14
C SER A 129 -10.41 7.07 23.26
N THR A 130 -11.36 6.34 22.71
CA THR A 130 -11.30 4.88 22.55
C THR A 130 -11.65 4.53 21.11
N TRP A 131 -11.05 3.48 20.59
CA TRP A 131 -11.32 3.00 19.23
C TRP A 131 -11.54 1.50 19.20
N ASN A 132 -12.24 1.05 18.17
CA ASN A 132 -12.46 -0.34 17.83
C ASN A 132 -12.62 -0.42 16.30
N ASP A 133 -11.49 -0.42 15.59
CA ASP A 133 -11.44 -0.27 14.14
C ASP A 133 -11.13 -1.61 13.49
N HIS A 134 -11.99 -2.03 12.57
CA HIS A 134 -11.77 -3.22 11.78
C HIS A 134 -10.72 -2.94 10.70
N VAL A 135 -9.72 -3.83 10.59
CA VAL A 135 -8.67 -3.77 9.57
C VAL A 135 -8.53 -5.09 8.85
N SER A 136 -8.25 -5.03 7.55
CA SER A 136 -8.04 -6.21 6.72
C SER A 136 -6.63 -6.77 6.88
N TYR A 137 -5.64 -5.90 7.14
CA TYR A 137 -4.22 -6.24 7.26
C TYR A 137 -3.61 -5.56 8.47
N TRP A 138 -2.90 -6.31 9.28
CA TRP A 138 -2.18 -5.82 10.46
C TRP A 138 -0.75 -6.36 10.50
N MET A 139 0.23 -5.47 10.65
CA MET A 139 1.65 -5.79 10.75
C MET A 139 2.26 -4.99 11.90
N PRO A 140 2.24 -5.52 13.15
CA PRO A 140 2.83 -4.85 14.31
C PRO A 140 4.37 -4.81 14.22
N PHE A 141 4.95 -3.68 14.68
CA PHE A 141 6.39 -3.49 14.75
C PHE A 141 6.89 -3.01 16.13
N LEU A 142 6.01 -2.55 17.01
CA LEU A 142 6.37 -2.11 18.35
C LEU A 142 5.23 -2.39 19.32
N PHE A 143 5.61 -2.85 20.54
CA PHE A 143 4.73 -2.90 21.70
C PHE A 143 5.39 -2.14 22.83
N ASN A 144 4.68 -1.21 23.46
CA ASN A 144 5.15 -0.46 24.61
C ASN A 144 4.02 -0.20 25.62
N LYS A 145 4.27 0.66 26.61
CA LYS A 145 3.29 0.99 27.66
C LYS A 145 1.99 1.64 27.14
N TYR A 146 1.98 2.15 25.92
CA TYR A 146 0.81 2.78 25.30
C TYR A 146 0.04 1.82 24.39
N GLY A 147 0.60 0.65 24.05
CA GLY A 147 -0.05 -0.34 23.21
C GLY A 147 0.82 -0.84 22.08
N ALA A 148 0.14 -1.34 21.04
CA ALA A 148 0.75 -1.85 19.82
C ALA A 148 0.78 -0.76 18.73
N TYR A 149 1.88 -0.72 17.98
CA TYR A 149 2.08 0.12 16.81
C TYR A 149 2.39 -0.77 15.62
N GLY A 150 1.77 -0.49 14.50
CA GLY A 150 1.92 -1.29 13.29
C GLY A 150 1.47 -0.57 12.03
N PHE A 151 1.57 -1.28 10.91
CA PHE A 151 0.98 -0.90 9.63
C PHE A 151 -0.38 -1.55 9.49
N HIS A 152 -1.38 -0.81 9.01
CA HIS A 152 -2.71 -1.34 8.70
C HIS A 152 -3.43 -0.49 7.66
N ASP A 153 -4.47 -1.05 7.04
CA ASP A 153 -5.38 -0.28 6.21
C ASP A 153 -6.31 0.59 7.06
N ALA A 154 -6.69 1.74 6.52
CA ALA A 154 -7.63 2.67 7.16
C ALA A 154 -8.75 3.02 6.17
N THR A 155 -9.70 2.10 6.03
CA THR A 155 -10.81 2.23 5.06
C THR A 155 -11.81 3.33 5.40
N TRP A 156 -11.76 3.87 6.62
CA TRP A 156 -12.54 5.05 7.05
C TRP A 156 -11.98 6.38 6.54
N ARG A 157 -10.77 6.38 5.94
CA ARG A 157 -10.16 7.57 5.35
C ARG A 157 -10.46 7.65 3.86
N THR A 158 -10.65 8.87 3.38
CA THR A 158 -10.71 9.14 1.94
C THR A 158 -9.31 9.08 1.32
N PRO A 159 -9.17 8.77 0.03
CA PRO A 159 -7.85 8.75 -0.64
C PRO A 159 -7.08 10.07 -0.51
N ALA A 160 -7.77 11.22 -0.48
CA ALA A 160 -7.14 12.53 -0.35
C ALA A 160 -6.57 12.83 1.05
N GLN A 161 -6.89 12.04 2.06
CA GLN A 161 -6.37 12.21 3.42
C GLN A 161 -4.97 11.61 3.59
N PHE A 162 -4.65 10.54 2.85
CA PHE A 162 -3.32 9.96 2.90
C PHE A 162 -2.28 10.90 2.30
N GLY A 163 -1.17 11.11 3.00
CA GLY A 163 -0.11 12.04 2.63
C GLY A 163 -0.40 13.51 2.93
N ASN A 164 -1.63 13.86 3.31
CA ASN A 164 -2.06 15.24 3.48
C ASN A 164 -2.48 15.61 4.91
N ILE A 165 -2.56 14.63 5.83
CA ILE A 165 -2.80 14.90 7.25
C ILE A 165 -1.46 15.11 7.93
N SER A 166 -1.25 16.33 8.47
CA SER A 166 -0.05 16.63 9.26
C SER A 166 -0.02 15.82 10.56
N PRO A 167 1.16 15.37 11.01
CA PRO A 167 1.31 14.77 12.35
C PRO A 167 0.91 15.69 13.49
N SER A 168 0.86 17.01 13.27
CA SER A 168 0.34 17.97 14.26
C SER A 168 -1.19 18.12 14.27
N SER A 169 -1.87 17.45 13.36
CA SER A 169 -3.33 17.47 13.28
C SER A 169 -3.95 16.47 14.27
N PRO A 170 -5.02 16.84 15.00
CA PRO A 170 -5.77 15.88 15.82
C PRO A 170 -6.50 14.81 14.99
N ASN A 171 -6.51 14.95 13.65
CA ASN A 171 -7.02 13.93 12.73
C ASN A 171 -5.93 12.91 12.29
N ALA A 172 -4.71 13.02 12.81
CA ALA A 172 -3.66 12.03 12.59
C ALA A 172 -4.02 10.70 13.28
N SER A 173 -3.21 9.66 13.12
CA SER A 173 -3.49 8.36 13.74
C SER A 173 -3.17 8.35 15.23
N HIS A 174 -3.56 7.28 15.93
CA HIS A 174 -3.17 6.99 17.32
C HIS A 174 -1.78 6.30 17.40
N GLY A 175 -0.88 6.64 16.46
CA GLY A 175 0.50 6.17 16.46
C GLY A 175 0.82 5.10 15.41
N CYS A 176 -0.17 4.39 14.92
CA CYS A 176 0.01 3.46 13.81
C CYS A 176 0.31 4.21 12.49
N VAL A 177 0.87 3.49 11.53
CA VAL A 177 1.05 3.96 10.15
C VAL A 177 -0.13 3.45 9.33
N GLU A 178 -1.11 4.32 9.13
CA GLU A 178 -2.32 4.03 8.37
C GLU A 178 -2.09 4.16 6.87
N MET A 179 -2.59 3.20 6.12
CA MET A 179 -2.36 3.06 4.68
C MET A 179 -3.67 2.97 3.91
N PRO A 180 -3.70 3.35 2.61
CA PRO A 180 -4.76 2.90 1.72
C PRO A 180 -4.82 1.36 1.71
N LEU A 181 -6.03 0.78 1.60
CA LEU A 181 -6.23 -0.68 1.60
C LEU A 181 -5.32 -1.41 0.60
N ALA A 182 -5.22 -0.89 -0.63
CA ALA A 182 -4.36 -1.49 -1.65
C ALA A 182 -2.87 -1.44 -1.27
N GLY A 183 -2.43 -0.38 -0.59
CA GLY A 183 -1.06 -0.24 -0.08
C GLY A 183 -0.77 -1.22 1.05
N ALA A 184 -1.69 -1.35 2.01
CA ALA A 184 -1.58 -2.30 3.11
C ALA A 184 -1.55 -3.75 2.61
N GLN A 185 -2.43 -4.10 1.65
CA GLN A 185 -2.43 -5.41 1.00
C GLN A 185 -1.11 -5.70 0.29
N TRP A 186 -0.61 -4.72 -0.47
CA TRP A 186 0.66 -4.89 -1.18
C TRP A 186 1.81 -5.10 -0.20
N LEU A 187 1.93 -4.25 0.83
CA LEU A 187 2.98 -4.34 1.84
C LEU A 187 2.91 -5.65 2.62
N PHE A 188 1.70 -6.07 2.98
CA PHE A 188 1.45 -7.34 3.65
C PHE A 188 1.94 -8.53 2.80
N ASN A 189 1.67 -8.55 1.50
CA ASN A 189 2.09 -9.65 0.63
C ASN A 189 3.58 -9.63 0.34
N TRP A 190 4.19 -8.45 0.24
CA TRP A 190 5.59 -8.28 -0.09
C TRP A 190 6.52 -8.54 1.10
N SER A 191 6.19 -8.02 2.29
CA SER A 191 7.05 -8.14 3.47
C SER A 191 6.94 -9.51 4.14
N SER A 192 7.95 -9.88 4.91
CA SER A 192 8.01 -11.07 5.76
C SER A 192 8.06 -10.67 7.24
N VAL A 193 7.73 -11.61 8.14
CA VAL A 193 8.09 -11.43 9.57
C VAL A 193 9.61 -11.31 9.66
N GLY A 194 10.11 -10.28 10.35
CA GLY A 194 11.52 -9.93 10.41
C GLY A 194 11.97 -8.89 9.37
N THR A 195 11.12 -8.49 8.39
CA THR A 195 11.44 -7.37 7.49
C THR A 195 11.77 -6.14 8.30
N GLN A 196 12.93 -5.54 8.01
CA GLN A 196 13.46 -4.36 8.73
C GLN A 196 12.62 -3.12 8.40
N ILE A 197 12.47 -2.26 9.40
CA ILE A 197 11.70 -1.02 9.31
C ILE A 197 12.57 0.11 9.84
N LYS A 198 12.60 1.23 9.13
CA LYS A 198 13.22 2.48 9.53
C LYS A 198 12.16 3.58 9.53
N ILE A 199 11.89 4.16 10.69
CA ILE A 199 10.96 5.29 10.84
C ILE A 199 11.80 6.51 11.16
N GLU A 200 11.71 7.53 10.34
CA GLU A 200 12.48 8.78 10.45
C GLU A 200 11.56 9.98 10.50
N GLN A 201 12.03 11.06 11.14
CA GLN A 201 11.29 12.31 11.13
C GLN A 201 11.22 12.89 9.71
N SER A 202 12.33 12.80 8.95
CA SER A 202 12.43 13.09 7.52
C SER A 202 13.40 12.15 6.84
N VAL A 203 13.19 11.87 5.57
CA VAL A 203 13.98 10.98 4.71
C VAL A 203 14.54 11.73 3.51
#